data_01b643aa4b6a26f57948a3fef86060b2
#
_entry.id   01b643aa4b6a26f57948a3fef86060b2
#
_cell.length_a   1.000
_cell.length_b   1.000
_cell.length_c   1.000
_cell.angle_alpha   90.00
_cell.angle_beta   90.00
_cell.angle_gamma   90.00
#
_symmetry.space_group_name_H-M   'P 1'
#
loop_
_entity.id
_entity.type
_entity.pdbx_description
1 polymer ?
#
loop_
_entity_poly.entity_id
_entity_poly.type
_entity_poly.pdbx_seq_one_letter_code
_entity_poly.pdbx_strand_id
1 'polypeptide(L)'
;NRETDSRKDFIGRLGAEKAIGDWGKWGAGFSYYHGFVYNPTTEAYEMRGNHFVKRDMGETGTYMKRQYLGLDGQFSFLSSLGKTTLRAEGLIGTQPGIAGSSKSPNYSTRPENLPENSLFKRPFLGYFFYLVQDIGASPFSAVLKYDVYDPNTKVSGNEVGAENSFTSKTDLAQSTIGIGGIYNFNKHIRLQAYYEFNFNEKSNLVKGYENDRKDNVLTVRLQYK
;
A
#
# COMPACT_ATOMS: atom_id res chain seq x y z
N ASN A 1 -3.78 -1.89 -23.25
CA ASN A 1 -2.47 -1.37 -22.83
C ASN A 1 -1.46 -1.84 -23.87
N ARG A 2 -0.76 -0.92 -24.54
CA ARG A 2 0.39 -1.28 -25.37
C ARG A 2 1.59 -1.48 -24.43
N GLU A 3 2.28 -2.59 -24.58
CA GLU A 3 3.63 -2.76 -24.02
C GLU A 3 4.53 -1.66 -24.57
N THR A 4 5.19 -0.95 -23.67
CA THR A 4 6.09 0.14 -24.00
C THR A 4 7.56 -0.27 -23.88
N ASP A 5 7.82 -1.45 -23.31
CA ASP A 5 9.16 -2.01 -23.19
C ASP A 5 9.20 -3.51 -23.50
N SER A 6 10.38 -4.05 -23.63
CA SER A 6 10.61 -5.48 -23.90
C SER A 6 10.81 -6.32 -22.64
N ARG A 7 10.75 -5.69 -21.45
CA ARG A 7 10.95 -6.39 -20.19
C ARG A 7 9.64 -6.93 -19.65
N LYS A 8 9.66 -8.18 -19.22
CA LYS A 8 8.50 -8.86 -18.63
C LYS A 8 8.57 -8.83 -17.13
N ASP A 9 7.44 -8.55 -16.52
CA ASP A 9 7.25 -8.67 -15.09
C ASP A 9 6.80 -10.09 -14.76
N PHE A 10 7.29 -10.61 -13.66
CA PHE A 10 6.84 -11.87 -13.08
C PHE A 10 6.01 -11.61 -11.83
N ILE A 11 4.84 -12.21 -11.75
CA ILE A 11 4.02 -12.25 -10.55
C ILE A 11 3.59 -13.67 -10.27
N GLY A 12 3.71 -14.10 -9.02
CA GLY A 12 3.27 -15.41 -8.58
C GLY A 12 2.65 -15.33 -7.18
N ARG A 13 1.65 -16.18 -6.94
CA ARG A 13 1.05 -16.35 -5.61
C ARG A 13 0.79 -17.82 -5.36
N LEU A 14 1.20 -18.29 -4.19
CA LEU A 14 0.86 -19.60 -3.64
C LEU A 14 -0.04 -19.38 -2.44
N GLY A 15 -1.10 -20.14 -2.34
CA GLY A 15 -2.02 -20.04 -1.22
C GLY A 15 -2.64 -21.38 -0.88
N ALA A 16 -3.07 -21.48 0.36
CA ALA A 16 -3.84 -22.61 0.88
C ALA A 16 -5.01 -22.11 1.69
N GLU A 17 -6.10 -22.84 1.65
CA GLU A 17 -7.27 -22.61 2.49
C GLU A 17 -7.85 -23.92 2.98
N LYS A 18 -8.42 -23.92 4.19
CA LYS A 18 -9.03 -25.11 4.78
C LYS A 18 -10.17 -24.73 5.73
N ALA A 19 -11.24 -25.51 5.67
CA ALA A 19 -12.28 -25.48 6.70
C ALA A 19 -11.79 -26.17 7.99
N ILE A 20 -12.26 -25.68 9.13
CA ILE A 20 -12.01 -26.24 10.46
C ILE A 20 -13.37 -26.66 11.02
N GLY A 21 -13.73 -27.91 10.75
CA GLY A 21 -15.08 -28.37 11.03
C GLY A 21 -16.13 -27.46 10.40
N ASP A 22 -17.28 -27.33 11.08
CA ASP A 22 -18.37 -26.46 10.61
C ASP A 22 -18.32 -25.04 11.19
N TRP A 23 -17.34 -24.76 12.06
CA TRP A 23 -17.27 -23.51 12.81
C TRP A 23 -16.26 -22.49 12.25
N GLY A 24 -15.33 -22.91 11.42
CA GLY A 24 -14.29 -22.00 10.98
C GLY A 24 -13.68 -22.32 9.61
N LYS A 25 -12.97 -21.33 9.07
CA LYS A 25 -12.18 -21.44 7.84
C LYS A 25 -10.97 -20.54 7.94
N TRP A 26 -9.81 -21.02 7.51
CA TRP A 26 -8.64 -20.19 7.34
C TRP A 26 -8.11 -20.24 5.90
N GLY A 27 -7.40 -19.21 5.52
CA GLY A 27 -6.64 -19.16 4.28
C GLY A 27 -5.37 -18.35 4.52
N ALA A 28 -4.30 -18.72 3.86
CA ALA A 28 -3.04 -17.98 3.86
C ALA A 28 -2.40 -18.01 2.48
N GLY A 29 -1.65 -16.98 2.14
CA GLY A 29 -0.97 -16.86 0.87
C GLY A 29 0.38 -16.19 0.99
N PHE A 30 1.26 -16.56 0.08
CA PHE A 30 2.55 -15.92 -0.17
C PHE A 30 2.56 -15.42 -1.60
N SER A 31 2.95 -14.18 -1.81
CA SER A 31 3.07 -13.58 -3.13
C SER A 31 4.45 -13.00 -3.38
N TYR A 32 4.91 -13.12 -4.61
CA TYR A 32 6.16 -12.54 -5.08
C TYR A 32 5.93 -11.82 -6.40
N TYR A 33 6.49 -10.62 -6.50
CA TYR A 33 6.53 -9.84 -7.72
C TYR A 33 7.97 -9.45 -8.02
N HIS A 34 8.38 -9.61 -9.26
CA HIS A 34 9.65 -9.14 -9.79
C HIS A 34 9.42 -8.47 -11.13
N GLY A 35 9.82 -7.22 -11.22
CA GLY A 35 9.67 -6.44 -12.44
C GLY A 35 10.68 -5.32 -12.55
N PHE A 36 10.44 -4.46 -13.52
CA PHE A 36 11.36 -3.39 -13.87
C PHE A 36 10.58 -2.11 -14.18
N VAL A 37 11.23 -0.98 -13.97
CA VAL A 37 10.73 0.33 -14.34
C VAL A 37 11.74 0.97 -15.26
N TYR A 38 11.28 1.42 -16.42
CA TYR A 38 12.10 2.15 -17.40
C TYR A 38 12.59 3.48 -16.80
N ASN A 39 13.87 3.75 -16.89
CA ASN A 39 14.49 5.00 -16.48
C ASN A 39 14.74 5.88 -17.70
N PRO A 40 14.05 7.02 -17.82
CA PRO A 40 14.19 7.91 -18.98
C PRO A 40 15.43 8.80 -18.94
N THR A 41 16.16 8.78 -17.82
CA THR A 41 17.33 9.65 -17.61
C THR A 41 18.62 8.85 -17.49
N THR A 42 19.76 9.53 -17.57
CA THR A 42 21.07 8.92 -17.30
C THR A 42 21.37 8.75 -15.81
N GLU A 43 20.46 9.18 -14.95
CA GLU A 43 20.64 9.21 -13.51
C GLU A 43 19.50 8.49 -12.80
N ALA A 44 19.82 7.87 -11.67
CA ALA A 44 18.86 7.33 -10.73
C ALA A 44 19.33 7.57 -9.30
N TYR A 45 18.44 7.43 -8.34
CA TYR A 45 18.75 7.65 -6.93
C TYR A 45 18.42 6.39 -6.13
N GLU A 46 19.36 5.97 -5.29
CA GLU A 46 19.19 4.81 -4.40
C GLU A 46 19.47 5.22 -2.96
N MET A 47 18.71 4.67 -2.01
CA MET A 47 18.91 4.93 -0.59
C MET A 47 20.24 4.34 -0.09
N ARG A 48 21.05 5.17 0.57
CA ARG A 48 22.23 4.77 1.35
C ARG A 48 22.15 5.42 2.74
N GLY A 49 21.91 4.60 3.76
CA GLY A 49 21.57 5.13 5.07
C GLY A 49 20.25 5.90 4.99
N ASN A 50 20.26 7.16 5.42
CA ASN A 50 19.09 8.05 5.49
C ASN A 50 19.03 9.12 4.37
N HIS A 51 19.76 8.96 3.28
CA HIS A 51 19.75 9.89 2.16
C HIS A 51 19.79 9.14 0.82
N PHE A 52 19.32 9.79 -0.23
CA PHE A 52 19.46 9.30 -1.59
C PHE A 52 20.84 9.66 -2.15
N VAL A 53 21.49 8.69 -2.76
CA VAL A 53 22.74 8.87 -3.49
C VAL A 53 22.47 8.73 -4.97
N LYS A 54 22.95 9.69 -5.73
CA LYS A 54 22.91 9.68 -7.18
C LYS A 54 23.74 8.51 -7.71
N ARG A 55 23.17 7.78 -8.65
CA ARG A 55 23.80 6.73 -9.41
C ARG A 55 23.79 7.10 -10.88
N ASP A 56 24.94 7.11 -11.50
CA ASP A 56 25.08 7.21 -12.95
C ASP A 56 24.64 5.88 -13.58
N MET A 57 23.72 5.95 -14.52
CA MET A 57 23.18 4.81 -15.26
C MET A 57 23.86 4.63 -16.61
N GLY A 58 24.77 5.54 -16.97
CA GLY A 58 25.53 5.57 -18.22
C GLY A 58 24.73 6.11 -19.40
N GLU A 59 23.55 5.59 -19.63
CA GLU A 59 22.69 5.98 -20.77
C GLU A 59 21.21 6.04 -20.37
N THR A 60 20.41 6.71 -21.19
CA THR A 60 18.95 6.69 -21.08
C THR A 60 18.39 5.34 -21.50
N GLY A 61 17.19 5.01 -21.01
CA GLY A 61 16.53 3.73 -21.37
C GLY A 61 17.00 2.54 -20.56
N THR A 62 17.70 2.76 -19.47
CA THR A 62 18.05 1.72 -18.49
C THR A 62 16.84 1.34 -17.65
N TYR A 63 16.98 0.33 -16.78
CA TYR A 63 15.90 -0.19 -15.98
C TYR A 63 16.28 -0.30 -14.50
N MET A 64 15.35 0.05 -13.63
CA MET A 64 15.46 -0.18 -12.19
C MET A 64 14.55 -1.33 -11.75
N LYS A 65 15.08 -2.22 -10.89
CA LYS A 65 14.33 -3.36 -10.36
C LYS A 65 13.22 -2.92 -9.41
N ARG A 66 12.06 -3.57 -9.54
CA ARG A 66 10.90 -3.49 -8.67
C ARG A 66 10.62 -4.89 -8.14
N GLN A 67 10.63 -5.06 -6.82
CA GLN A 67 10.48 -6.37 -6.19
C GLN A 67 9.60 -6.27 -4.95
N TYR A 68 8.61 -7.16 -4.84
CA TYR A 68 7.69 -7.22 -3.71
C TYR A 68 7.59 -8.65 -3.17
N LEU A 69 7.51 -8.76 -1.86
CA LEU A 69 7.17 -9.96 -1.13
C LEU A 69 5.93 -9.68 -0.31
N GLY A 70 4.92 -10.53 -0.41
CA GLY A 70 3.67 -10.40 0.31
C GLY A 70 3.30 -11.66 1.06
N LEU A 71 2.71 -11.46 2.24
CA LEU A 71 2.04 -12.48 3.02
C LEU A 71 0.62 -12.02 3.29
N ASP A 72 -0.35 -12.90 3.10
CA ASP A 72 -1.75 -12.63 3.42
C ASP A 72 -2.36 -13.78 4.23
N GLY A 73 -3.33 -13.44 5.06
CA GLY A 73 -4.07 -14.42 5.83
C GLY A 73 -5.49 -13.98 6.10
N GLN A 74 -6.40 -14.96 6.13
CA GLN A 74 -7.79 -14.77 6.52
C GLN A 74 -8.20 -15.89 7.47
N PHE A 75 -8.90 -15.52 8.53
CA PHE A 75 -9.52 -16.46 9.44
C PHE A 75 -10.98 -16.04 9.69
N SER A 76 -11.90 -16.97 9.52
CA SER A 76 -13.32 -16.75 9.82
C SER A 76 -13.82 -17.84 10.73
N PHE A 77 -14.61 -17.47 11.73
CA PHE A 77 -15.20 -18.43 12.66
C PHE A 77 -16.59 -17.99 13.14
N LEU A 78 -17.40 -18.97 13.54
CA LEU A 78 -18.71 -18.76 14.13
C LEU A 78 -18.60 -18.79 15.64
N SER A 79 -19.23 -17.83 16.31
CA SER A 79 -19.38 -17.76 17.78
C SER A 79 -20.80 -17.37 18.17
N SER A 80 -21.07 -17.30 19.45
CA SER A 80 -22.35 -16.79 19.98
C SER A 80 -22.63 -15.33 19.60
N LEU A 81 -21.57 -14.56 19.28
CA LEU A 81 -21.67 -13.17 18.81
C LEU A 81 -21.98 -13.05 17.31
N GLY A 82 -21.95 -14.14 16.56
CA GLY A 82 -22.09 -14.20 15.12
C GLY A 82 -20.79 -14.63 14.43
N LYS A 83 -20.69 -14.39 13.13
CA LYS A 83 -19.47 -14.69 12.37
C LYS A 83 -18.44 -13.58 12.54
N THR A 84 -17.24 -13.96 12.95
CA THR A 84 -16.07 -13.11 12.97
C THR A 84 -15.18 -13.41 11.76
N THR A 85 -14.71 -12.39 11.06
CA THR A 85 -13.73 -12.53 9.98
C THR A 85 -12.56 -11.60 10.25
N LEU A 86 -11.37 -12.18 10.33
CA LEU A 86 -10.10 -11.48 10.44
C LEU A 86 -9.35 -11.59 9.10
N ARG A 87 -8.77 -10.50 8.65
CA ARG A 87 -7.88 -10.46 7.48
C ARG A 87 -6.65 -9.65 7.81
N ALA A 88 -5.51 -10.13 7.35
CA ALA A 88 -4.25 -9.39 7.42
C ALA A 88 -3.47 -9.60 6.13
N GLU A 89 -2.77 -8.56 5.72
CA GLU A 89 -1.81 -8.63 4.61
C GLU A 89 -0.62 -7.75 4.97
N GLY A 90 0.58 -8.22 4.63
CA GLY A 90 1.80 -7.46 4.71
C GLY A 90 2.57 -7.56 3.40
N LEU A 91 3.09 -6.44 2.95
CA LEU A 91 3.85 -6.29 1.72
C LEU A 91 5.13 -5.51 2.00
N ILE A 92 6.27 -6.08 1.64
CA ILE A 92 7.57 -5.41 1.72
C ILE A 92 8.26 -5.47 0.36
N GLY A 93 9.13 -4.52 0.10
CA GLY A 93 9.87 -4.56 -1.14
C GLY A 93 10.68 -3.32 -1.44
N THR A 94 11.05 -3.20 -2.70
CA THR A 94 11.67 -2.00 -3.24
C THR A 94 10.95 -1.56 -4.49
N GLN A 95 10.67 -0.28 -4.59
CA GLN A 95 10.02 0.29 -5.76
C GLN A 95 10.71 1.58 -6.22
N PRO A 96 10.97 1.72 -7.53
CA PRO A 96 11.34 3.00 -8.12
C PRO A 96 10.10 3.89 -8.25
N GLY A 97 10.22 5.13 -7.82
CA GLY A 97 9.23 6.19 -8.01
C GLY A 97 9.91 7.46 -8.48
N ILE A 98 9.18 8.51 -8.77
CA ILE A 98 9.74 9.84 -9.03
C ILE A 98 9.94 10.61 -7.71
N ALA A 99 10.68 11.73 -7.74
CA ALA A 99 10.90 12.54 -6.53
C ALA A 99 9.60 13.00 -5.86
N GLY A 100 8.59 13.37 -6.63
CA GLY A 100 7.30 13.89 -6.14
C GLY A 100 6.22 12.84 -5.87
N SER A 101 6.51 11.54 -6.03
CA SER A 101 5.53 10.47 -5.81
C SER A 101 6.18 9.16 -5.38
N SER A 102 5.66 8.57 -4.31
CA SER A 102 6.07 7.23 -3.87
C SER A 102 5.50 6.11 -4.74
N LYS A 103 4.53 6.40 -5.59
CA LYS A 103 3.96 5.42 -6.51
C LYS A 103 5.01 4.98 -7.52
N SER A 104 5.12 3.66 -7.72
CA SER A 104 5.95 3.14 -8.81
C SER A 104 5.34 3.54 -10.15
N PRO A 105 6.10 4.14 -11.05
CA PRO A 105 5.56 4.57 -12.33
C PRO A 105 5.06 3.38 -13.13
N ASN A 106 3.93 3.55 -13.77
CA ASN A 106 3.42 2.66 -14.81
C ASN A 106 3.36 3.51 -16.09
N TYR A 107 4.46 3.55 -16.80
CA TYR A 107 4.53 4.29 -18.05
C TYR A 107 3.90 3.48 -19.18
N SER A 108 2.65 3.80 -19.46
CA SER A 108 1.99 3.40 -20.70
C SER A 108 2.24 4.38 -21.86
N THR A 109 3.03 5.43 -21.62
CA THR A 109 3.33 6.49 -22.58
C THR A 109 4.65 6.20 -23.30
N ARG A 110 4.80 6.75 -24.50
CA ARG A 110 6.05 6.65 -25.26
C ARG A 110 7.19 7.33 -24.51
N PRO A 111 8.45 6.88 -24.67
CA PRO A 111 9.61 7.46 -23.99
C PRO A 111 9.71 8.98 -24.12
N GLU A 112 9.41 9.55 -25.28
CA GLU A 112 9.41 10.98 -25.55
C GLU A 112 8.39 11.79 -24.73
N ASN A 113 7.40 11.15 -24.15
CA ASN A 113 6.37 11.78 -23.31
C ASN A 113 6.58 11.50 -21.81
N LEU A 114 7.69 10.86 -21.43
CA LEU A 114 8.01 10.62 -20.03
C LEU A 114 8.49 11.91 -19.37
N PRO A 115 8.10 12.16 -18.10
CA PRO A 115 8.66 13.27 -17.36
C PRO A 115 10.18 13.11 -17.27
N GLU A 116 10.92 14.20 -17.41
CA GLU A 116 12.39 14.24 -17.27
C GLU A 116 12.86 14.02 -15.83
N ASN A 117 12.20 13.13 -15.10
CA ASN A 117 12.46 12.89 -13.69
C ASN A 117 13.20 11.57 -13.51
N SER A 118 14.36 11.65 -12.90
CA SER A 118 15.11 10.49 -12.45
C SER A 118 14.28 9.63 -11.49
N LEU A 119 14.54 8.33 -11.48
CA LEU A 119 13.90 7.40 -10.59
C LEU A 119 14.59 7.38 -9.22
N PHE A 120 13.78 7.33 -8.19
CA PHE A 120 14.16 7.19 -6.78
C PHE A 120 13.72 5.82 -6.29
N LYS A 121 14.65 4.94 -5.99
CA LYS A 121 14.35 3.59 -5.50
C LYS A 121 14.23 3.58 -3.98
N ARG A 122 13.04 3.25 -3.50
CA ARG A 122 12.67 3.24 -2.08
C ARG A 122 12.39 1.82 -1.60
N PRO A 123 12.95 1.39 -0.47
CA PRO A 123 12.43 0.23 0.25
C PRO A 123 11.14 0.66 0.97
N PHE A 124 10.10 -0.15 0.89
CA PHE A 124 8.81 0.17 1.48
C PHE A 124 8.24 -0.99 2.29
N LEU A 125 7.31 -0.65 3.17
CA LEU A 125 6.49 -1.56 3.94
C LEU A 125 5.02 -1.11 3.86
N GLY A 126 4.13 -2.05 3.64
CA GLY A 126 2.69 -1.82 3.80
C GLY A 126 2.06 -3.02 4.49
N TYR A 127 1.10 -2.78 5.38
CA TYR A 127 0.30 -3.85 5.96
C TYR A 127 -1.07 -3.34 6.39
N PHE A 128 -2.02 -4.27 6.47
CA PHE A 128 -3.33 -3.97 7.04
C PHE A 128 -3.88 -5.13 7.86
N PHE A 129 -4.80 -4.78 8.76
CA PHE A 129 -5.66 -5.69 9.52
C PHE A 129 -7.09 -5.27 9.35
N TYR A 130 -7.97 -6.24 9.12
CA TYR A 130 -9.42 -6.08 9.12
C TYR A 130 -10.06 -7.03 10.09
N LEU A 131 -10.99 -6.52 10.89
CA LEU A 131 -11.96 -7.27 11.65
C LEU A 131 -13.35 -6.94 11.12
N VAL A 132 -14.11 -7.95 10.75
CA VAL A 132 -15.54 -7.85 10.46
C VAL A 132 -16.27 -8.76 11.41
N GLN A 133 -17.19 -8.20 12.19
CA GLN A 133 -17.98 -8.91 13.18
C GLN A 133 -19.47 -8.81 12.86
N ASP A 134 -20.10 -9.90 12.49
CA ASP A 134 -21.55 -9.97 12.37
C ASP A 134 -22.18 -9.96 13.78
N ILE A 135 -23.25 -9.21 13.97
CA ILE A 135 -23.89 -9.04 15.28
C ILE A 135 -25.04 -10.02 15.42
N GLY A 136 -24.73 -11.22 15.93
CA GLY A 136 -25.71 -12.31 16.09
C GLY A 136 -26.41 -12.65 14.77
N ALA A 137 -27.73 -12.76 14.80
CA ALA A 137 -28.60 -12.98 13.65
C ALA A 137 -29.14 -11.64 13.04
N SER A 138 -28.64 -10.50 13.54
CA SER A 138 -29.09 -9.20 13.05
C SER A 138 -28.52 -8.89 11.64
N PRO A 139 -29.11 -7.94 10.89
CA PRO A 139 -28.58 -7.52 9.60
C PRO A 139 -27.33 -6.63 9.70
N PHE A 140 -26.81 -6.40 10.91
CA PHE A 140 -25.67 -5.52 11.17
C PHE A 140 -24.36 -6.28 11.28
N SER A 141 -23.29 -5.68 10.73
CA SER A 141 -21.90 -6.08 11.00
C SER A 141 -21.08 -4.85 11.36
N ALA A 142 -20.19 -4.98 12.33
CA ALA A 142 -19.20 -3.97 12.67
C ALA A 142 -17.90 -4.23 11.89
N VAL A 143 -17.19 -3.16 11.55
CA VAL A 143 -15.91 -3.22 10.84
C VAL A 143 -14.88 -2.38 11.58
N LEU A 144 -13.71 -2.97 11.82
CA LEU A 144 -12.53 -2.28 12.30
C LEU A 144 -11.38 -2.54 11.32
N LYS A 145 -10.64 -1.50 10.99
CA LYS A 145 -9.45 -1.55 10.12
C LYS A 145 -8.28 -0.84 10.79
N TYR A 146 -7.09 -1.36 10.57
CA TYR A 146 -5.84 -0.65 10.79
C TYR A 146 -4.92 -0.92 9.61
N ASP A 147 -4.36 0.12 9.01
CA ASP A 147 -3.35 -0.02 7.96
C ASP A 147 -2.20 0.97 8.13
N VAL A 148 -1.06 0.57 7.61
CA VAL A 148 0.16 1.36 7.57
C VAL A 148 0.76 1.25 6.18
N TYR A 149 1.23 2.37 5.65
CA TYR A 149 2.08 2.41 4.46
C TYR A 149 3.28 3.31 4.74
N ASP A 150 4.45 2.71 4.76
CA ASP A 150 5.73 3.41 4.84
C ASP A 150 6.41 3.33 3.47
N PRO A 151 6.44 4.44 2.71
CA PRO A 151 7.02 4.47 1.37
C PRO A 151 8.54 4.41 1.36
N ASN A 152 9.22 4.65 2.49
CA ASN A 152 10.68 4.64 2.59
C ASN A 152 11.16 4.26 4.00
N THR A 153 11.25 2.98 4.29
CA THR A 153 11.63 2.42 5.60
C THR A 153 13.06 2.78 6.06
N LYS A 154 13.79 3.59 5.31
CA LYS A 154 15.18 4.00 5.65
C LYS A 154 15.26 5.36 6.31
N VAL A 155 14.17 6.11 6.34
CA VAL A 155 14.09 7.44 6.92
C VAL A 155 12.86 7.59 7.78
N SER A 156 12.93 8.43 8.80
CA SER A 156 11.80 8.72 9.67
C SER A 156 11.90 10.11 10.29
N GLY A 157 10.76 10.70 10.64
CA GLY A 157 10.68 11.97 11.34
C GLY A 157 11.48 13.08 10.63
N ASN A 158 12.36 13.74 11.36
CA ASN A 158 13.17 14.83 10.84
C ASN A 158 14.35 14.41 9.93
N GLU A 159 14.53 13.12 9.65
CA GLU A 159 15.43 12.69 8.58
C GLU A 159 14.80 12.96 7.21
N VAL A 160 13.45 12.95 7.16
CA VAL A 160 12.71 13.30 5.95
C VAL A 160 12.72 14.81 5.74
N GLY A 161 13.26 15.24 4.61
CA GLY A 161 13.45 16.65 4.27
C GLY A 161 14.77 17.25 4.78
N ALA A 162 15.66 16.44 5.37
CA ALA A 162 16.98 16.89 5.80
C ALA A 162 17.80 17.41 4.60
N GLU A 163 18.67 18.36 4.87
CA GLU A 163 19.51 18.98 3.86
C GLU A 163 20.36 17.92 3.11
N ASN A 164 20.40 18.01 1.79
CA ASN A 164 21.08 17.07 0.90
C ASN A 164 20.61 15.60 0.95
N SER A 165 19.51 15.32 1.66
CA SER A 165 18.95 13.95 1.73
C SER A 165 18.20 13.54 0.47
N PHE A 166 17.68 14.51 -0.30
CA PHE A 166 16.73 14.33 -1.41
C PHE A 166 15.43 13.60 -1.02
N THR A 167 15.16 13.48 0.29
CA THR A 167 13.89 12.97 0.81
C THR A 167 12.85 14.10 0.90
N SER A 168 11.57 13.76 0.85
CA SER A 168 10.49 14.73 0.80
C SER A 168 9.21 14.18 1.42
N LYS A 169 8.12 14.94 1.34
CA LYS A 169 6.79 14.47 1.80
C LYS A 169 6.37 13.10 1.26
N THR A 170 6.95 12.64 0.16
CA THR A 170 6.67 11.34 -0.44
C THR A 170 7.35 10.18 0.26
N ASP A 171 8.23 10.48 1.20
CA ASP A 171 8.96 9.51 2.01
C ASP A 171 8.38 9.36 3.42
N LEU A 172 7.32 10.14 3.77
CA LEU A 172 6.64 10.09 5.06
C LEU A 172 5.67 8.92 5.12
N ALA A 173 5.70 8.18 6.22
CA ALA A 173 4.79 7.08 6.50
C ALA A 173 3.36 7.60 6.80
N GLN A 174 2.38 6.74 6.52
CA GLN A 174 0.97 7.00 6.77
C GLN A 174 0.32 5.81 7.46
N SER A 175 -0.60 6.06 8.37
CA SER A 175 -1.42 5.03 9.00
C SER A 175 -2.87 5.45 9.07
N THR A 176 -3.78 4.46 9.09
CA THR A 176 -5.21 4.72 9.15
C THR A 176 -5.85 3.79 10.17
N ILE A 177 -6.70 4.34 11.03
CA ILE A 177 -7.66 3.58 11.83
C ILE A 177 -9.03 3.81 11.22
N GLY A 178 -9.70 2.75 10.82
CA GLY A 178 -11.04 2.81 10.24
C GLY A 178 -12.07 2.09 11.10
N ILE A 179 -13.21 2.73 11.33
CA ILE A 179 -14.34 2.16 12.07
C ILE A 179 -15.59 2.31 11.21
N GLY A 180 -16.37 1.25 11.10
CA GLY A 180 -17.57 1.31 10.28
C GLY A 180 -18.60 0.26 10.63
N GLY A 181 -19.73 0.34 9.92
CA GLY A 181 -20.82 -0.61 10.00
C GLY A 181 -21.35 -0.96 8.63
N ILE A 182 -21.91 -2.16 8.56
CA ILE A 182 -22.60 -2.68 7.38
C ILE A 182 -24.03 -3.02 7.81
N TYR A 183 -25.00 -2.58 7.03
CA TYR A 183 -26.39 -2.97 7.18
C TYR A 183 -26.88 -3.67 5.91
N ASN A 184 -27.32 -4.93 6.05
CA ASN A 184 -27.84 -5.72 4.95
C ASN A 184 -29.38 -5.62 4.96
N PHE A 185 -29.97 -4.81 4.07
CA PHE A 185 -31.42 -4.72 3.91
C PHE A 185 -32.03 -6.06 3.48
N ASN A 186 -31.31 -6.74 2.58
CA ASN A 186 -31.63 -8.08 2.09
C ASN A 186 -30.38 -8.68 1.40
N LYS A 187 -30.52 -9.83 0.74
CA LYS A 187 -29.41 -10.49 0.01
C LYS A 187 -28.84 -9.69 -1.15
N HIS A 188 -29.52 -8.64 -1.62
CA HIS A 188 -29.14 -7.84 -2.78
C HIS A 188 -28.69 -6.45 -2.43
N ILE A 189 -29.19 -5.86 -1.34
CA ILE A 189 -28.95 -4.45 -0.99
C ILE A 189 -28.25 -4.37 0.36
N ARG A 190 -27.12 -3.66 0.39
CA ARG A 190 -26.41 -3.33 1.62
C ARG A 190 -25.95 -1.88 1.65
N LEU A 191 -25.98 -1.29 2.84
CA LEU A 191 -25.42 0.02 3.14
C LEU A 191 -24.16 -0.18 3.98
N GLN A 192 -23.10 0.56 3.66
CA GLN A 192 -21.89 0.66 4.45
C GLN A 192 -21.67 2.12 4.84
N ALA A 193 -21.37 2.37 6.12
CA ALA A 193 -20.88 3.66 6.59
C ALA A 193 -19.54 3.42 7.28
N TYR A 194 -18.52 4.19 6.91
CA TYR A 194 -17.15 3.94 7.32
C TYR A 194 -16.41 5.26 7.49
N TYR A 195 -15.80 5.44 8.67
CA TYR A 195 -14.99 6.61 8.99
C TYR A 195 -13.53 6.24 9.18
N GLU A 196 -12.64 6.94 8.51
CA GLU A 196 -11.20 6.74 8.55
C GLU A 196 -10.52 7.92 9.24
N PHE A 197 -9.79 7.61 10.30
CA PHE A 197 -8.84 8.50 10.95
C PHE A 197 -7.49 8.30 10.29
N ASN A 198 -7.06 9.28 9.52
CA ASN A 198 -5.78 9.23 8.83
C ASN A 198 -4.73 9.94 9.66
N PHE A 199 -3.55 9.35 9.76
CA PHE A 199 -2.40 9.90 10.46
C PHE A 199 -1.19 9.88 9.53
N ASN A 200 -0.47 10.98 9.47
CA ASN A 200 0.80 11.06 8.78
C ASN A 200 1.96 11.13 9.76
N GLU A 201 3.08 10.57 9.37
CA GLU A 201 4.34 10.82 10.02
C GLU A 201 4.68 12.31 9.95
N LYS A 202 5.31 12.84 11.02
CA LYS A 202 5.63 14.26 11.15
C LYS A 202 7.09 14.52 10.85
N SER A 203 7.35 15.64 10.18
CA SER A 203 8.69 16.19 10.01
C SER A 203 8.63 17.71 10.06
N ASN A 204 9.45 18.32 10.92
CA ASN A 204 9.60 19.77 10.99
C ASN A 204 10.33 20.36 9.77
N LEU A 205 10.94 19.51 8.94
CA LEU A 205 11.70 19.90 7.76
C LEU A 205 10.86 19.83 6.48
N VAL A 206 9.65 19.30 6.58
CA VAL A 206 8.72 19.19 5.43
C VAL A 206 7.51 20.08 5.66
N LYS A 207 7.43 21.17 4.89
CA LYS A 207 6.33 22.14 5.00
C LYS A 207 4.96 21.49 4.88
N GLY A 208 4.11 21.74 5.89
CA GLY A 208 2.74 21.20 5.97
C GLY A 208 2.66 19.79 6.55
N TYR A 209 3.77 19.27 7.13
CA TYR A 209 3.85 17.99 7.84
C TYR A 209 4.49 18.12 9.23
N GLU A 210 4.58 19.31 9.74
CA GLU A 210 5.02 19.58 11.12
C GLU A 210 4.04 19.01 12.16
N ASN A 211 2.78 18.88 11.75
CA ASN A 211 1.70 18.27 12.51
C ASN A 211 0.93 17.28 11.66
N ASP A 212 0.11 16.49 12.33
CA ASP A 212 -0.83 15.60 11.66
C ASP A 212 -1.86 16.38 10.84
N ARG A 213 -2.14 15.91 9.65
CA ARG A 213 -3.07 16.57 8.73
C ARG A 213 -4.51 16.22 9.10
N LYS A 214 -5.41 17.17 8.89
CA LYS A 214 -6.85 16.97 9.09
C LYS A 214 -7.47 16.46 7.77
N ASP A 215 -7.25 15.19 7.47
CA ASP A 215 -7.68 14.55 6.22
C ASP A 215 -8.49 13.26 6.46
N ASN A 216 -9.20 13.20 7.59
CA ASN A 216 -10.14 12.12 7.90
C ASN A 216 -11.26 12.02 6.85
N VAL A 217 -11.70 10.81 6.56
CA VAL A 217 -12.66 10.54 5.48
C VAL A 217 -13.87 9.79 6.00
N LEU A 218 -15.07 10.27 5.68
CA LEU A 218 -16.32 9.52 5.82
C LEU A 218 -16.72 8.96 4.46
N THR A 219 -16.88 7.65 4.39
CA THR A 219 -17.39 6.95 3.21
C THR A 219 -18.74 6.34 3.48
N VAL A 220 -19.72 6.65 2.65
CA VAL A 220 -21.03 5.97 2.65
C VAL A 220 -21.24 5.32 1.29
N ARG A 221 -21.52 4.02 1.28
CA ARG A 221 -21.72 3.25 0.06
C ARG A 221 -22.98 2.43 0.13
N LEU A 222 -23.87 2.63 -0.86
CA LEU A 222 -24.98 1.73 -1.13
C LEU A 222 -24.55 0.74 -2.24
N GLN A 223 -24.71 -0.54 -1.98
CA GLN A 223 -24.41 -1.59 -2.97
C GLN A 223 -25.66 -2.38 -3.29
N TYR A 224 -25.86 -2.61 -4.58
CA TYR A 224 -26.84 -3.55 -5.14
C TYR A 224 -26.08 -4.71 -5.83
N LYS A 225 -26.57 -5.95 -5.62
CA LYS A 225 -25.93 -7.17 -6.10
C LYS A 225 -26.90 -8.02 -6.93
#